data_d9dc0dde1e8fcd9bcf65baea88ddc6b5
#
_entry.id   d9dc0dde1e8fcd9bcf65baea88ddc6b5
#
_cell.length_a   1.000
_cell.length_b   1.000
_cell.length_c   1.000
_cell.angle_alpha   90.00
_cell.angle_beta   90.00
_cell.angle_gamma   90.00
#
_symmetry.space_group_name_H-M   'P 1'
#
loop_
_entity.id
_entity.type
_entity.pdbx_description
1 polymer ?
#
loop_
_entity_poly.entity_id
_entity_poly.type
_entity_poly.pdbx_seq_one_letter_code
_entity_poly.pdbx_strand_id
1 'polypeptide(L)'
;LRHHMQHLLSCVENGKIEQAEGYIHEVCAQIEAGRVKNYCENETVNLIFSSFAGRAESAGATMNIKAVVPYILPVSETDLCVLLSNALENALHACTAQEQKGTIDILAYEKKGRFFFQVTNPCRKEVAFENGVPVTDRPGHGIGVRSICAIVDRYGGMYSFLVEDNKFILRVSLSVSYTHLRAHETE
;
A
#
# COMPACT_ATOMS: atom_id res chain seq x y z
N LEU A 1 -1.93 3.87 10.68
CA LEU A 1 -2.77 2.89 11.39
C LEU A 1 -2.10 2.44 12.69
N ARG A 2 -0.86 1.92 12.66
CA ARG A 2 -0.17 1.40 13.85
C ARG A 2 -0.10 2.41 15.00
N HIS A 3 0.25 3.67 14.73
CA HIS A 3 0.28 4.72 15.73
C HIS A 3 -1.10 5.06 16.30
N HIS A 4 -2.15 5.08 15.48
CA HIS A 4 -3.52 5.29 15.95
C HIS A 4 -3.97 4.16 16.88
N MET A 5 -3.68 2.90 16.49
CA MET A 5 -4.02 1.74 17.31
C MET A 5 -3.23 1.71 18.62
N GLN A 6 -1.93 2.05 18.58
CA GLN A 6 -1.09 2.13 19.79
C GLN A 6 -1.57 3.24 20.74
N HIS A 7 -2.00 4.39 20.20
CA HIS A 7 -2.54 5.47 21.01
C HIS A 7 -3.85 5.06 21.68
N LEU A 8 -4.77 4.46 20.93
CA LEU A 8 -6.03 3.93 21.47
C LEU A 8 -5.80 2.87 22.54
N LEU A 9 -4.90 1.91 22.28
CA LEU A 9 -4.56 0.87 23.24
C LEU A 9 -4.02 1.48 24.54
N SER A 10 -3.11 2.43 24.44
CA SER A 10 -2.55 3.15 25.60
C SER A 10 -3.64 3.90 26.39
N CYS A 11 -4.60 4.54 25.71
CA CYS A 11 -5.72 5.20 26.39
C CYS A 11 -6.58 4.19 27.15
N VAL A 12 -6.92 3.05 26.53
CA VAL A 12 -7.72 2.01 27.15
C VAL A 12 -7.00 1.35 28.33
N GLU A 13 -5.73 0.99 28.18
CA GLU A 13 -4.89 0.39 29.24
C GLU A 13 -4.73 1.30 30.45
N ASN A 14 -4.74 2.62 30.25
CA ASN A 14 -4.63 3.61 31.32
C ASN A 14 -6.01 4.09 31.84
N GLY A 15 -7.11 3.45 31.44
CA GLY A 15 -8.47 3.79 31.89
C GLY A 15 -8.99 5.14 31.40
N LYS A 16 -8.33 5.75 30.40
CA LYS A 16 -8.68 7.06 29.83
C LYS A 16 -9.71 6.91 28.71
N ILE A 17 -10.87 6.37 29.01
CA ILE A 17 -11.91 6.02 28.03
C ILE A 17 -12.41 7.25 27.28
N GLU A 18 -12.68 8.37 27.97
CA GLU A 18 -13.12 9.62 27.34
C GLU A 18 -12.12 10.16 26.31
N GLN A 19 -10.79 10.01 26.58
CA GLN A 19 -9.76 10.40 25.64
C GLN A 19 -9.71 9.46 24.43
N ALA A 20 -9.94 8.16 24.62
CA ALA A 20 -10.03 7.21 23.52
C ALA A 20 -11.25 7.50 22.64
N GLU A 21 -12.41 7.78 23.24
CA GLU A 21 -13.64 8.16 22.51
C GLU A 21 -13.44 9.47 21.74
N GLY A 22 -12.89 10.50 22.39
CA GLY A 22 -12.59 11.77 21.72
C GLY A 22 -11.69 11.61 20.52
N TYR A 23 -10.65 10.78 20.64
CA TYR A 23 -9.75 10.49 19.55
C TYR A 23 -10.41 9.70 18.41
N ILE A 24 -11.25 8.73 18.73
CA ILE A 24 -12.06 8.01 17.73
C ILE A 24 -12.97 9.00 16.98
N HIS A 25 -13.67 9.88 17.70
CA HIS A 25 -14.53 10.89 17.08
C HIS A 25 -13.75 11.86 16.18
N GLU A 26 -12.54 12.27 16.61
CA GLU A 26 -11.67 13.13 15.78
C GLU A 26 -11.24 12.43 14.49
N VAL A 27 -10.84 11.15 14.56
CA VAL A 27 -10.47 10.35 13.40
C VAL A 27 -11.69 10.12 12.50
N CYS A 28 -12.85 9.80 13.05
CA CYS A 28 -14.09 9.67 12.29
C CYS A 28 -14.50 10.98 11.62
N ALA A 29 -14.43 12.11 12.33
CA ALA A 29 -14.74 13.42 11.75
C ALA A 29 -13.77 13.82 10.63
N GLN A 30 -12.50 13.45 10.72
CA GLN A 30 -11.53 13.65 9.63
C GLN A 30 -11.86 12.78 8.40
N ILE A 31 -12.38 11.58 8.61
CA ILE A 31 -12.87 10.69 7.56
C ILE A 31 -14.16 11.28 6.92
N GLU A 32 -15.11 11.71 7.74
CA GLU A 32 -16.40 12.25 7.30
C GLU A 32 -16.27 13.64 6.61
N ALA A 33 -15.28 14.44 6.98
CA ALA A 33 -15.07 15.77 6.41
C ALA A 33 -14.64 15.76 4.92
N GLY A 34 -14.81 14.63 4.22
CA GLY A 34 -14.63 14.53 2.76
C GLY A 34 -13.17 14.55 2.30
N ARG A 35 -12.21 14.34 3.20
CA ARG A 35 -10.78 14.20 2.83
C ARG A 35 -10.44 12.82 2.29
N VAL A 36 -11.32 11.83 2.44
CA VAL A 36 -11.16 10.53 1.80
C VAL A 36 -11.67 10.67 0.35
N LYS A 37 -10.78 10.97 -0.57
CA LYS A 37 -11.10 10.82 -1.99
C LYS A 37 -11.50 9.38 -2.22
N ASN A 38 -12.66 9.16 -2.82
CA ASN A 38 -13.10 7.82 -3.19
C ASN A 38 -12.40 7.42 -4.48
N TYR A 39 -11.40 6.56 -4.39
CA TYR A 39 -10.61 6.10 -5.52
C TYR A 39 -11.18 4.84 -6.17
N CYS A 40 -11.83 3.97 -5.38
CA CYS A 40 -12.43 2.71 -5.84
C CYS A 40 -13.48 2.19 -4.86
N GLU A 41 -14.21 1.14 -5.27
CA GLU A 41 -15.27 0.53 -4.45
C GLU A 41 -14.72 -0.35 -3.30
N ASN A 42 -13.51 -0.87 -3.42
CA ASN A 42 -12.90 -1.68 -2.36
C ASN A 42 -12.47 -0.81 -1.19
N GLU A 43 -13.06 -1.02 -0.02
CA GLU A 43 -12.84 -0.19 1.17
C GLU A 43 -11.38 -0.21 1.64
N THR A 44 -10.76 -1.38 1.70
CA THR A 44 -9.36 -1.54 2.15
C THR A 44 -8.40 -0.82 1.22
N VAL A 45 -8.53 -1.02 -0.09
CA VAL A 45 -7.70 -0.36 -1.10
C VAL A 45 -7.91 1.15 -1.07
N ASN A 46 -9.17 1.60 -0.98
CA ASN A 46 -9.52 3.00 -0.91
C ASN A 46 -8.92 3.70 0.32
N LEU A 47 -9.01 3.07 1.49
CA LEU A 47 -8.45 3.59 2.73
C LEU A 47 -6.93 3.75 2.65
N ILE A 48 -6.23 2.75 2.10
CA ILE A 48 -4.78 2.78 1.93
C ILE A 48 -4.38 3.91 0.98
N PHE A 49 -5.03 4.01 -0.19
CA PHE A 49 -4.73 5.05 -1.16
C PHE A 49 -4.99 6.44 -0.61
N SER A 50 -6.08 6.64 0.11
CA SER A 50 -6.41 7.92 0.75
C SER A 50 -5.38 8.33 1.79
N SER A 51 -4.97 7.39 2.64
CA SER A 51 -3.93 7.62 3.65
C SER A 51 -2.59 8.03 3.04
N PHE A 52 -2.15 7.31 2.01
CA PHE A 52 -0.88 7.61 1.34
C PHE A 52 -0.95 8.88 0.50
N ALA A 53 -2.08 9.20 -0.13
CA ALA A 53 -2.27 10.46 -0.85
C ALA A 53 -2.14 11.66 0.09
N GLY A 54 -2.75 11.61 1.29
CA GLY A 54 -2.58 12.65 2.30
C GLY A 54 -1.14 12.78 2.80
N ARG A 55 -0.45 11.68 3.00
CA ARG A 55 0.98 11.68 3.39
C ARG A 55 1.87 12.26 2.27
N ALA A 56 1.61 11.91 1.03
CA ALA A 56 2.33 12.45 -0.12
C ALA A 56 2.14 13.97 -0.23
N GLU A 57 0.90 14.44 -0.15
CA GLU A 57 0.56 15.85 -0.16
C GLU A 57 1.27 16.61 0.98
N SER A 58 1.23 16.09 2.20
CA SER A 58 1.92 16.66 3.36
C SER A 58 3.44 16.71 3.18
N ALA A 59 4.01 15.76 2.46
CA ALA A 59 5.42 15.72 2.09
C ALA A 59 5.72 16.54 0.81
N GLY A 60 4.71 17.12 0.18
CA GLY A 60 4.76 17.92 -1.04
C GLY A 60 5.03 17.10 -2.31
N ALA A 61 4.79 15.80 -2.28
CA ALA A 61 4.77 14.94 -3.46
C ALA A 61 3.35 14.84 -4.01
N THR A 62 3.22 14.51 -5.29
CA THR A 62 1.91 14.30 -5.94
C THR A 62 1.66 12.82 -6.11
N MET A 63 0.42 12.37 -5.87
CA MET A 63 -0.03 11.01 -6.20
C MET A 63 -1.15 11.07 -7.24
N ASN A 64 -0.94 10.44 -8.39
CA ASN A 64 -1.96 10.23 -9.40
C ASN A 64 -2.48 8.80 -9.28
N ILE A 65 -3.72 8.63 -8.89
CA ILE A 65 -4.33 7.33 -8.63
C ILE A 65 -5.42 7.07 -9.65
N LYS A 66 -5.28 5.95 -10.39
CA LYS A 66 -6.30 5.37 -11.26
C LYS A 66 -6.63 3.99 -10.72
N ALA A 67 -7.81 3.84 -10.11
CA ALA A 67 -8.22 2.61 -9.48
C ALA A 67 -9.63 2.19 -9.94
N VAL A 68 -9.76 0.94 -10.40
CA VAL A 68 -11.02 0.29 -10.73
C VAL A 68 -11.01 -1.08 -10.05
N VAL A 69 -11.23 -1.07 -8.75
CA VAL A 69 -11.19 -2.25 -7.89
C VAL A 69 -12.59 -2.47 -7.32
N PRO A 70 -13.19 -3.65 -7.56
CA PRO A 70 -14.55 -3.95 -7.12
C PRO A 70 -14.61 -4.05 -5.58
N TYR A 71 -15.80 -3.85 -5.02
CA TYR A 71 -16.05 -3.92 -3.59
C TYR A 71 -15.51 -5.22 -2.96
N ILE A 72 -15.76 -6.35 -3.60
CA ILE A 72 -15.22 -7.64 -3.16
C ILE A 72 -14.03 -8.01 -4.06
N LEU A 73 -12.87 -8.16 -3.44
CA LEU A 73 -11.67 -8.71 -4.06
C LEU A 73 -11.25 -9.95 -3.25
N PRO A 74 -11.16 -11.15 -3.87
CA PRO A 74 -10.80 -12.38 -3.14
C PRO A 74 -9.29 -12.42 -2.81
N VAL A 75 -8.87 -11.47 -2.02
CA VAL A 75 -7.53 -11.33 -1.41
C VAL A 75 -7.75 -10.94 0.03
N SER A 76 -7.01 -11.53 0.96
CA SER A 76 -7.05 -11.15 2.37
C SER A 76 -6.78 -9.66 2.54
N GLU A 77 -7.59 -8.98 3.36
CA GLU A 77 -7.39 -7.55 3.68
C GLU A 77 -5.99 -7.30 4.26
N THR A 78 -5.50 -8.22 5.10
CA THR A 78 -4.16 -8.15 5.66
C THR A 78 -3.10 -8.20 4.57
N ASP A 79 -3.23 -9.11 3.59
CA ASP A 79 -2.29 -9.22 2.49
C ASP A 79 -2.34 -8.00 1.57
N LEU A 80 -3.54 -7.47 1.28
CA LEU A 80 -3.70 -6.20 0.57
C LEU A 80 -3.03 -5.05 1.31
N CYS A 81 -3.26 -4.94 2.62
CA CYS A 81 -2.62 -3.91 3.45
C CYS A 81 -1.10 -4.00 3.39
N VAL A 82 -0.53 -5.19 3.57
CA VAL A 82 0.92 -5.38 3.57
C VAL A 82 1.51 -5.11 2.18
N LEU A 83 0.90 -5.65 1.13
CA LEU A 83 1.36 -5.47 -0.25
C LEU A 83 1.38 -4.00 -0.65
N LEU A 84 0.23 -3.33 -0.54
CA LEU A 84 0.05 -1.96 -1.00
C LEU A 84 0.85 -0.99 -0.14
N SER A 85 0.83 -1.14 1.20
CA SER A 85 1.57 -0.25 2.09
C SER A 85 3.08 -0.33 1.88
N ASN A 86 3.65 -1.52 1.71
CA ASN A 86 5.08 -1.66 1.43
C ASN A 86 5.47 -1.03 0.08
N ALA A 87 4.65 -1.23 -0.95
CA ALA A 87 4.91 -0.66 -2.26
C ALA A 87 4.83 0.88 -2.24
N LEU A 88 3.79 1.43 -1.61
CA LEU A 88 3.57 2.87 -1.52
C LEU A 88 4.57 3.56 -0.58
N GLU A 89 4.97 2.91 0.52
CA GLU A 89 6.02 3.41 1.41
C GLU A 89 7.34 3.58 0.68
N ASN A 90 7.73 2.56 -0.10
CA ASN A 90 8.94 2.61 -0.92
C ASN A 90 8.89 3.76 -1.94
N ALA A 91 7.75 3.91 -2.63
CA ALA A 91 7.56 4.97 -3.62
C ALA A 91 7.59 6.37 -2.98
N LEU A 92 6.92 6.54 -1.84
CA LEU A 92 6.89 7.80 -1.10
C LEU A 92 8.28 8.18 -0.60
N HIS A 93 8.99 7.21 -0.01
CA HIS A 93 10.36 7.42 0.46
C HIS A 93 11.30 7.82 -0.70
N ALA A 94 11.20 7.16 -1.85
CA ALA A 94 11.99 7.51 -3.03
C ALA A 94 11.69 8.94 -3.54
N CYS A 95 10.42 9.37 -3.50
CA CYS A 95 10.02 10.71 -3.91
C CYS A 95 10.51 11.79 -2.93
N THR A 96 10.41 11.52 -1.62
CA THR A 96 10.74 12.52 -0.60
C THR A 96 12.24 12.66 -0.36
N ALA A 97 13.04 11.66 -0.72
CA ALA A 97 14.50 11.69 -0.63
C ALA A 97 15.18 12.57 -1.71
N GLN A 98 14.40 13.15 -2.63
CA GLN A 98 14.91 14.00 -3.72
C GLN A 98 14.63 15.48 -3.44
N GLU A 99 15.53 16.37 -3.90
CA GLU A 99 15.34 17.82 -3.78
C GLU A 99 14.12 18.33 -4.56
N GLN A 100 13.89 17.77 -5.74
CA GLN A 100 12.67 18.00 -6.51
C GLN A 100 11.66 16.92 -6.20
N LYS A 101 10.56 17.30 -5.57
CA LYS A 101 9.46 16.41 -5.22
C LYS A 101 8.82 15.85 -6.48
N GLY A 102 8.73 14.53 -6.53
CA GLY A 102 8.26 13.80 -7.71
C GLY A 102 6.78 13.46 -7.65
N THR A 103 6.33 12.83 -8.73
CA THR A 103 4.98 12.29 -8.85
C THR A 103 5.04 10.77 -8.71
N ILE A 104 4.12 10.21 -7.94
CA ILE A 104 3.87 8.78 -7.81
C ILE A 104 2.62 8.47 -8.65
N ASP A 105 2.76 7.63 -9.65
CA ASP A 105 1.64 7.18 -10.48
C ASP A 105 1.21 5.78 -10.04
N ILE A 106 -0.09 5.60 -9.77
CA ILE A 106 -0.69 4.35 -9.32
C ILE A 106 -1.77 3.92 -10.30
N LEU A 107 -1.71 2.64 -10.67
CA LEU A 107 -2.74 1.97 -11.43
C LEU A 107 -3.14 0.69 -10.69
N ALA A 108 -4.43 0.54 -10.38
CA ALA A 108 -4.97 -0.65 -9.74
C ALA A 108 -6.30 -1.05 -10.38
N TYR A 109 -6.44 -2.30 -10.80
CA TYR A 109 -7.70 -2.78 -11.37
C TYR A 109 -7.83 -4.31 -11.24
N GLU A 110 -9.06 -4.79 -11.26
CA GLU A 110 -9.37 -6.20 -11.44
C GLU A 110 -9.79 -6.46 -12.89
N LYS A 111 -9.29 -7.53 -13.48
CA LYS A 111 -9.70 -7.99 -14.79
C LYS A 111 -9.57 -9.50 -14.93
N LYS A 112 -10.65 -10.18 -15.29
CA LYS A 112 -10.68 -11.63 -15.55
C LYS A 112 -10.13 -12.49 -14.41
N GLY A 113 -10.52 -12.19 -13.18
CA GLY A 113 -10.08 -12.92 -11.98
C GLY A 113 -8.61 -12.68 -11.63
N ARG A 114 -8.06 -11.54 -12.04
CA ARG A 114 -6.73 -11.09 -11.64
C ARG A 114 -6.78 -9.65 -11.14
N PHE A 115 -6.19 -9.41 -10.00
CA PHE A 115 -5.92 -8.08 -9.50
C PHE A 115 -4.57 -7.61 -10.03
N PHE A 116 -4.53 -6.45 -10.64
CA PHE A 116 -3.33 -5.79 -11.13
C PHE A 116 -3.06 -4.53 -10.33
N PHE A 117 -1.81 -4.37 -9.93
CA PHE A 117 -1.35 -3.18 -9.25
C PHE A 117 0.00 -2.74 -9.82
N GLN A 118 0.11 -1.48 -10.17
CA GLN A 118 1.36 -0.86 -10.60
C GLN A 118 1.58 0.42 -9.81
N VAL A 119 2.79 0.61 -9.33
CA VAL A 119 3.27 1.88 -8.81
C VAL A 119 4.53 2.29 -9.53
N THR A 120 4.58 3.56 -9.91
CA THR A 120 5.70 4.17 -10.62
C THR A 120 6.13 5.43 -9.87
N ASN A 121 7.41 5.56 -9.58
CA ASN A 121 7.97 6.74 -8.91
C ASN A 121 9.31 7.14 -9.54
N PRO A 122 9.74 8.40 -9.40
CA PRO A 122 11.05 8.83 -9.88
C PRO A 122 12.18 8.03 -9.22
N CYS A 123 13.17 7.65 -10.01
CA CYS A 123 14.35 6.93 -9.58
C CYS A 123 15.59 7.49 -10.26
N ARG A 124 16.40 8.27 -9.53
CA ARG A 124 17.64 8.87 -10.05
C ARG A 124 18.89 8.13 -9.59
N LYS A 125 18.74 7.13 -8.73
CA LYS A 125 19.85 6.32 -8.22
C LYS A 125 19.89 4.98 -8.94
N GLU A 126 21.08 4.46 -9.13
CA GLU A 126 21.24 3.07 -9.52
C GLU A 126 20.60 2.15 -8.49
N VAL A 127 19.81 1.20 -8.97
CA VAL A 127 19.20 0.15 -8.16
C VAL A 127 19.86 -1.16 -8.53
N ALA A 128 20.46 -1.82 -7.54
CA ALA A 128 21.01 -3.15 -7.73
C ALA A 128 19.88 -4.19 -7.70
N PHE A 129 19.98 -5.19 -8.56
CA PHE A 129 19.01 -6.28 -8.66
C PHE A 129 19.72 -7.62 -8.51
N GLU A 130 19.10 -8.54 -7.74
CA GLU A 130 19.43 -9.94 -7.70
C GLU A 130 18.20 -10.76 -8.09
N ASN A 131 18.34 -11.61 -9.11
CA ASN A 131 17.23 -12.40 -9.66
C ASN A 131 15.98 -11.57 -9.99
N GLY A 132 16.15 -10.34 -10.48
CA GLY A 132 15.06 -9.43 -10.84
C GLY A 132 14.39 -8.74 -9.65
N VAL A 133 14.90 -8.92 -8.42
CA VAL A 133 14.42 -8.28 -7.20
C VAL A 133 15.39 -7.19 -6.76
N PRO A 134 14.95 -5.97 -6.42
CA PRO A 134 15.84 -4.93 -5.95
C PRO A 134 16.46 -5.30 -4.60
N VAL A 135 17.76 -5.10 -4.48
CA VAL A 135 18.51 -5.35 -3.24
C VAL A 135 19.10 -4.06 -2.69
N THR A 136 19.35 -4.05 -1.39
CA THR A 136 19.96 -2.91 -0.70
C THR A 136 20.86 -3.40 0.41
N ASP A 137 22.03 -2.77 0.55
CA ASP A 137 22.98 -3.06 1.63
C ASP A 137 22.63 -2.35 2.94
N ARG A 138 21.55 -1.56 2.98
CA ARG A 138 21.17 -0.81 4.18
C ARG A 138 20.50 -1.74 5.19
N PRO A 139 21.00 -1.81 6.44
CA PRO A 139 20.38 -2.59 7.50
C PRO A 139 18.92 -2.19 7.71
N GLY A 140 18.01 -3.20 7.79
CA GLY A 140 16.58 -2.98 8.00
C GLY A 140 15.79 -2.62 6.74
N HIS A 141 16.43 -2.44 5.58
CA HIS A 141 15.77 -2.25 4.29
C HIS A 141 15.64 -3.58 3.53
N GLY A 142 14.70 -3.67 2.60
CA GLY A 142 14.44 -4.88 1.80
C GLY A 142 13.37 -5.82 2.37
N ILE A 143 12.96 -5.67 3.63
CA ILE A 143 11.88 -6.47 4.23
C ILE A 143 10.57 -6.25 3.47
N GLY A 144 10.24 -5.01 3.13
CA GLY A 144 9.03 -4.66 2.39
C GLY A 144 8.97 -5.32 1.01
N VAL A 145 10.08 -5.34 0.28
CA VAL A 145 10.17 -6.00 -1.05
C VAL A 145 9.97 -7.51 -0.92
N ARG A 146 10.60 -8.15 0.07
CA ARG A 146 10.42 -9.59 0.33
C ARG A 146 8.98 -9.93 0.71
N SER A 147 8.33 -9.07 1.49
CA SER A 147 6.91 -9.25 1.85
C SER A 147 6.01 -9.15 0.62
N ILE A 148 6.28 -8.21 -0.29
CA ILE A 148 5.57 -8.12 -1.57
C ILE A 148 5.71 -9.42 -2.36
N CYS A 149 6.94 -9.91 -2.56
CA CYS A 149 7.20 -11.13 -3.30
C CYS A 149 6.48 -12.33 -2.67
N ALA A 150 6.60 -12.51 -1.35
CA ALA A 150 5.98 -13.63 -0.63
C ALA A 150 4.44 -13.62 -0.75
N ILE A 151 3.81 -12.45 -0.70
CA ILE A 151 2.36 -12.34 -0.90
C ILE A 151 2.00 -12.70 -2.35
N VAL A 152 2.71 -12.16 -3.32
CA VAL A 152 2.44 -12.45 -4.74
C VAL A 152 2.57 -13.94 -5.03
N ASP A 153 3.60 -14.59 -4.51
CA ASP A 153 3.82 -16.03 -4.65
C ASP A 153 2.67 -16.85 -4.02
N ARG A 154 2.17 -16.43 -2.84
CA ARG A 154 1.02 -17.07 -2.17
C ARG A 154 -0.23 -17.10 -3.03
N TYR A 155 -0.46 -16.05 -3.81
CA TYR A 155 -1.62 -15.94 -4.70
C TYR A 155 -1.33 -16.44 -6.12
N GLY A 156 -0.23 -17.19 -6.34
CA GLY A 156 0.16 -17.69 -7.67
C GLY A 156 0.25 -16.55 -8.70
N GLY A 157 0.73 -15.39 -8.22
CA GLY A 157 0.82 -14.18 -9.00
C GLY A 157 2.15 -14.00 -9.71
N MET A 158 2.35 -12.82 -10.23
CA MET A 158 3.62 -12.39 -10.83
C MET A 158 3.96 -10.98 -10.37
N TYR A 159 5.24 -10.71 -10.24
CA TYR A 159 5.77 -9.38 -9.99
C TYR A 159 6.92 -9.06 -10.93
N SER A 160 7.13 -7.79 -11.18
CA SER A 160 8.34 -7.29 -11.84
C SER A 160 8.74 -5.95 -11.27
N PHE A 161 10.04 -5.77 -11.10
CA PHE A 161 10.66 -4.53 -10.70
C PHE A 161 11.55 -4.06 -11.86
N LEU A 162 11.38 -2.82 -12.28
CA LEU A 162 12.08 -2.24 -13.44
C LEU A 162 12.55 -0.84 -13.10
N VAL A 163 13.68 -0.46 -13.70
CA VAL A 163 14.11 0.94 -13.78
C VAL A 163 14.19 1.32 -15.24
N GLU A 164 13.37 2.26 -15.67
CA GLU A 164 13.23 2.71 -17.03
C GLU A 164 12.96 4.22 -17.04
N ASP A 165 13.63 4.97 -17.89
CA ASP A 165 13.48 6.42 -18.03
C ASP A 165 13.56 7.20 -16.72
N ASN A 166 14.52 6.87 -15.86
CA ASN A 166 14.66 7.43 -14.51
C ASN A 166 13.41 7.22 -13.61
N LYS A 167 12.65 6.17 -13.84
CA LYS A 167 11.52 5.76 -13.02
C LYS A 167 11.72 4.34 -12.52
N PHE A 168 11.38 4.12 -11.26
CA PHE A 168 11.22 2.79 -10.70
C PHE A 168 9.77 2.36 -10.88
N ILE A 169 9.57 1.16 -11.38
CA ILE A 169 8.25 0.60 -11.68
C ILE A 169 8.14 -0.75 -11.00
N LEU A 170 7.17 -0.87 -10.11
CA LEU A 170 6.71 -2.16 -9.58
C LEU A 170 5.40 -2.52 -10.26
N ARG A 171 5.34 -3.71 -10.83
CA ARG A 171 4.11 -4.33 -11.33
C ARG A 171 3.83 -5.61 -10.58
N VAL A 172 2.58 -5.78 -10.19
CA VAL A 172 2.08 -6.96 -9.49
C VAL A 172 0.80 -7.45 -10.15
N SER A 173 0.65 -8.75 -10.29
CA SER A 173 -0.63 -9.38 -10.59
C SER A 173 -0.88 -10.52 -9.60
N LEU A 174 -2.06 -10.57 -8.99
CA LEU A 174 -2.51 -11.64 -8.11
C LEU A 174 -3.62 -12.44 -8.81
N SER A 175 -3.60 -13.76 -8.68
CA SER A 175 -4.75 -14.57 -9.06
C SER A 175 -5.82 -14.46 -7.98
N VAL A 176 -7.01 -13.98 -8.33
CA VAL A 176 -8.09 -13.69 -7.38
C VAL A 176 -9.32 -14.56 -7.67
N SER A 177 -9.12 -15.83 -8.01
CA SER A 177 -10.23 -16.75 -8.19
C SER A 177 -10.72 -17.29 -6.85
N TYR A 178 -12.05 -17.42 -6.70
CA TYR A 178 -12.74 -17.89 -5.49
C TYR A 178 -12.31 -19.30 -4.99
N THR A 179 -11.53 -20.04 -5.78
CA THR A 179 -11.05 -21.38 -5.44
C THR A 179 -9.97 -21.41 -4.38
N HIS A 180 -9.24 -20.33 -4.14
CA HIS A 180 -8.15 -20.30 -3.15
C HIS A 180 -8.59 -20.01 -1.70
N LEU A 181 -9.77 -19.42 -1.50
CA LEU A 181 -10.28 -19.09 -0.15
C LEU A 181 -10.70 -20.33 0.67
N ARG A 182 -10.99 -21.46 0.02
CA ARG A 182 -11.38 -22.71 0.73
C ARG A 182 -10.22 -23.53 1.27
N ALA A 183 -8.99 -23.24 0.92
CA ALA A 183 -7.84 -24.05 1.36
C ALA A 183 -7.29 -23.67 2.75
N HIS A 184 -7.70 -22.53 3.31
CA HIS A 184 -7.22 -22.04 4.60
C HIS A 184 -8.25 -22.11 5.75
N GLU A 185 -9.47 -22.62 5.50
CA GLU A 185 -10.49 -22.80 6.54
C GLU A 185 -10.56 -24.23 7.14
N THR A 186 -9.62 -25.10 6.77
CA THR A 186 -9.60 -26.50 7.25
C THR A 186 -8.23 -26.92 7.78
N GLU A 187 -7.64 -26.16 8.71
CA GLU A 187 -6.61 -26.65 9.64
C GLU A 187 -6.83 -26.05 11.02
#